data_ca7605e1ff27ff2ec186c98df85cf8a5
#
_entry.id   ca7605e1ff27ff2ec186c98df85cf8a5
#
_cell.length_a   1.000
_cell.length_b   1.000
_cell.length_c   1.000
_cell.angle_alpha   90.00
_cell.angle_beta   90.00
_cell.angle_gamma   90.00
#
_symmetry.space_group_name_H-M   'P 1'
#
loop_
_entity.id
_entity.type
_entity.pdbx_description
1 polymer ?
#
loop_
_entity_poly.entity_id
_entity_poly.type
_entity_poly.pdbx_seq_one_letter_code
_entity_poly.pdbx_strand_id
1 'polypeptide(L)'
;GDVYKRQDNVESLRIKTPSLDEVTAQLSGGNQQKVVIGKWVNTDADIFIFDEPTRGIDVGAKYEIYELIIDMAKKGTTVIVVSSEMPEILGITNRIGVMSNGRLSGIVDTKSTDQEELLRLSAKYL
;
A
#
# COMPACT_ATOMS: atom_id res chain seq x y z
N GLY A 1 -19.85 10.28 -14.06
CA GLY A 1 -18.74 10.26 -14.99
C GLY A 1 -17.38 10.31 -14.31
N ASP A 2 -16.36 10.20 -15.11
CA ASP A 2 -14.97 10.18 -14.63
C ASP A 2 -14.57 11.44 -13.88
N VAL A 3 -15.18 12.58 -14.20
CA VAL A 3 -14.88 13.85 -13.55
C VAL A 3 -15.32 13.84 -12.08
N TYR A 4 -16.47 13.26 -11.79
CA TYR A 4 -16.96 13.14 -10.42
C TYR A 4 -16.08 12.24 -9.58
N LYS A 5 -15.72 11.09 -10.11
CA LYS A 5 -14.83 10.14 -9.40
C LYS A 5 -13.48 10.75 -9.11
N ARG A 6 -12.96 11.53 -10.05
CA ARG A 6 -11.67 12.19 -9.91
C ARG A 6 -11.71 13.23 -8.81
N GLN A 7 -12.78 14.01 -8.73
CA GLN A 7 -12.96 15.04 -7.71
C GLN A 7 -13.12 14.44 -6.32
N ASP A 8 -13.91 13.39 -6.18
CA ASP A 8 -14.08 12.67 -4.92
C ASP A 8 -12.75 12.11 -4.44
N ASN A 9 -11.93 11.58 -5.34
CA ASN A 9 -10.63 11.04 -4.99
C ASN A 9 -9.67 12.12 -4.50
N VAL A 10 -9.71 13.33 -5.08
CA VAL A 10 -8.87 14.42 -4.61
C VAL A 10 -9.24 14.80 -3.17
N GLU A 11 -10.52 14.89 -2.85
CA GLU A 11 -10.98 15.22 -1.51
C GLU A 11 -10.67 14.10 -0.51
N SER A 12 -11.03 12.86 -0.84
CA SER A 12 -10.87 11.72 0.07
C SER A 12 -9.42 11.34 0.31
N LEU A 13 -8.54 11.56 -0.67
CA LEU A 13 -7.12 11.22 -0.59
C LEU A 13 -6.24 12.36 -0.11
N ARG A 14 -6.81 13.53 0.17
CA ARG A 14 -6.06 14.71 0.62
C ARG A 14 -4.93 15.09 -0.34
N ILE A 15 -5.20 15.04 -1.63
CA ILE A 15 -4.22 15.38 -2.65
C ILE A 15 -4.07 16.91 -2.73
N LYS A 16 -2.83 17.38 -2.63
CA LYS A 16 -2.51 18.80 -2.77
C LYS A 16 -2.27 19.10 -4.24
N THR A 17 -3.24 19.73 -4.87
CA THR A 17 -3.11 20.22 -6.24
C THR A 17 -3.91 21.50 -6.39
N PRO A 18 -3.41 22.53 -7.10
CA PRO A 18 -4.16 23.76 -7.32
C PRO A 18 -5.35 23.57 -8.27
N SER A 19 -5.37 22.52 -9.06
CA SER A 19 -6.43 22.27 -10.04
C SER A 19 -6.46 20.81 -10.44
N LEU A 20 -7.66 20.26 -10.69
CA LEU A 20 -7.82 18.92 -11.25
C LEU A 20 -7.28 18.79 -12.66
N ASP A 21 -7.17 19.91 -13.38
CA ASP A 21 -6.64 19.92 -14.74
C ASP A 21 -5.11 19.85 -14.75
N GLU A 22 -4.48 20.11 -13.62
CA GLU A 22 -3.05 19.89 -13.48
C GLU A 22 -2.78 18.42 -13.31
N VAL A 23 -2.33 17.84 -14.38
CA VAL A 23 -2.14 16.42 -14.50
C VAL A 23 -1.11 15.90 -13.48
N THR A 24 -1.23 14.63 -13.17
CA THR A 24 -0.30 13.83 -12.37
C THR A 24 1.18 14.17 -12.57
N ALA A 25 1.58 14.65 -13.72
CA ALA A 25 2.97 15.02 -14.02
C ALA A 25 3.53 16.13 -13.11
N GLN A 26 2.66 16.98 -12.55
CA GLN A 26 3.08 18.07 -11.67
C GLN A 26 2.97 17.72 -10.18
N LEU A 27 2.44 16.54 -9.86
CA LEU A 27 2.28 16.09 -8.49
C LEU A 27 3.57 15.45 -7.96
N SER A 28 3.76 15.50 -6.64
CA SER A 28 4.82 14.72 -6.00
C SER A 28 4.59 13.22 -6.18
N GLY A 29 5.64 12.41 -6.01
CA GLY A 29 5.53 10.96 -6.10
C GLY A 29 4.46 10.38 -5.18
N GLY A 30 4.33 10.90 -3.95
CA GLY A 30 3.31 10.47 -3.01
C GLY A 30 1.89 10.80 -3.48
N ASN A 31 1.69 11.99 -4.03
CA ASN A 31 0.39 12.37 -4.58
C ASN A 31 0.04 11.58 -5.84
N GLN A 32 1.01 11.30 -6.69
CA GLN A 32 0.80 10.44 -7.86
C GLN A 32 0.33 9.05 -7.42
N GLN A 33 0.97 8.48 -6.40
CA GLN A 33 0.59 7.17 -5.87
C GLN A 33 -0.82 7.18 -5.27
N LYS A 34 -1.20 8.26 -4.59
CA LYS A 34 -2.58 8.41 -4.09
C LYS A 34 -3.60 8.43 -5.22
N VAL A 35 -3.30 9.08 -6.33
CA VAL A 35 -4.19 9.10 -7.51
C VAL A 35 -4.34 7.69 -8.08
N VAL A 36 -3.25 6.94 -8.19
CA VAL A 36 -3.29 5.56 -8.67
C VAL A 36 -4.15 4.68 -7.77
N ILE A 37 -3.93 4.75 -6.46
CA ILE A 37 -4.73 3.99 -5.48
C ILE A 37 -6.20 4.42 -5.55
N GLY A 38 -6.47 5.71 -5.65
CA GLY A 38 -7.83 6.24 -5.74
C GLY A 38 -8.60 5.71 -6.94
N LYS A 39 -7.93 5.52 -8.07
CA LYS A 39 -8.53 4.90 -9.25
C LYS A 39 -9.04 3.49 -8.94
N TRP A 40 -8.25 2.70 -8.22
CA TRP A 40 -8.58 1.32 -7.91
C TRP A 40 -9.61 1.19 -6.78
N VAL A 41 -9.60 2.10 -5.81
CA VAL A 41 -10.57 2.13 -4.70
C VAL A 41 -12.02 2.21 -5.20
N ASN A 42 -12.24 2.88 -6.33
CA ASN A 42 -13.57 3.02 -6.92
C ASN A 42 -13.99 1.84 -7.80
N THR A 43 -13.20 0.79 -7.90
CA THR A 43 -13.58 -0.43 -8.60
C THR A 43 -14.29 -1.37 -7.63
N ASP A 44 -15.08 -2.30 -8.16
CA ASP A 44 -15.81 -3.29 -7.35
C ASP A 44 -14.94 -4.54 -7.08
N ALA A 45 -13.63 -4.42 -7.14
CA ALA A 45 -12.74 -5.54 -6.89
C ALA A 45 -12.75 -5.92 -5.41
N ASP A 46 -12.79 -7.23 -5.14
CA ASP A 46 -12.77 -7.76 -3.78
C ASP A 46 -11.36 -7.91 -3.22
N ILE A 47 -10.38 -7.97 -4.10
CA ILE A 47 -8.97 -8.19 -3.76
C ILE A 47 -8.11 -7.15 -4.47
N PHE A 48 -7.24 -6.49 -3.70
CA PHE A 48 -6.24 -5.58 -4.23
C PHE A 48 -4.84 -6.07 -3.89
N ILE A 49 -3.95 -6.01 -4.87
CA ILE A 49 -2.54 -6.35 -4.68
C ILE A 49 -1.72 -5.11 -4.96
N PHE A 50 -0.98 -4.64 -3.97
CA PHE A 50 -0.07 -3.51 -4.09
C PHE A 50 1.37 -4.01 -4.07
N ASP A 51 2.10 -3.77 -5.13
CA ASP A 51 3.50 -4.16 -5.25
C ASP A 51 4.40 -2.95 -4.99
N GLU A 52 5.11 -2.98 -3.87
CA GLU A 52 6.00 -1.90 -3.42
C GLU A 52 5.32 -0.53 -3.45
N PRO A 53 4.18 -0.35 -2.74
CA PRO A 53 3.34 0.83 -2.92
C PRO A 53 3.98 2.14 -2.49
N THR A 54 5.02 2.09 -1.67
CA THR A 54 5.70 3.29 -1.15
C THR A 54 7.14 3.45 -1.62
N ARG A 55 7.56 2.65 -2.61
CA ARG A 55 8.92 2.74 -3.14
C ARG A 55 9.18 4.14 -3.71
N GLY A 56 10.26 4.77 -3.24
CA GLY A 56 10.65 6.10 -3.71
C GLY A 56 9.77 7.24 -3.19
N ILE A 57 8.92 6.99 -2.20
CA ILE A 57 8.01 7.97 -1.63
C ILE A 57 8.61 8.57 -0.35
N ASP A 58 8.40 9.85 -0.12
CA ASP A 58 8.82 10.55 1.10
C ASP A 58 8.15 9.96 2.33
N VAL A 59 8.85 9.99 3.48
CA VAL A 59 8.38 9.43 4.75
C VAL A 59 6.98 9.96 5.12
N GLY A 60 6.76 11.28 5.00
CA GLY A 60 5.46 11.86 5.33
C GLY A 60 4.34 11.37 4.44
N ALA A 61 4.60 11.23 3.14
CA ALA A 61 3.62 10.74 2.19
C ALA A 61 3.35 9.24 2.34
N LYS A 62 4.31 8.47 2.83
CA LYS A 62 4.11 7.04 3.09
C LYS A 62 2.99 6.79 4.07
N TYR A 63 2.90 7.56 5.15
CA TYR A 63 1.86 7.38 6.16
C TYR A 63 0.46 7.58 5.60
N GLU A 64 0.31 8.51 4.68
CA GLU A 64 -0.99 8.73 4.04
C GLU A 64 -1.39 7.55 3.14
N ILE A 65 -0.42 6.94 2.47
CA ILE A 65 -0.65 5.73 1.67
C ILE A 65 -1.01 4.56 2.58
N TYR A 66 -0.34 4.41 3.72
CA TYR A 66 -0.68 3.38 4.70
C TYR A 66 -2.10 3.53 5.23
N GLU A 67 -2.53 4.76 5.52
CA GLU A 67 -3.90 5.02 5.97
C GLU A 67 -4.92 4.57 4.92
N LEU A 68 -4.67 4.83 3.64
CA LEU A 68 -5.55 4.39 2.56
C LEU A 68 -5.66 2.87 2.49
N ILE A 69 -4.54 2.18 2.60
CA ILE A 69 -4.49 0.72 2.56
C ILE A 69 -5.25 0.13 3.75
N ILE A 70 -5.00 0.66 4.95
CA ILE A 70 -5.66 0.21 6.17
C ILE A 70 -7.17 0.46 6.09
N ASP A 71 -7.60 1.61 5.60
CA ASP A 71 -9.00 1.94 5.45
C ASP A 71 -9.72 1.00 4.48
N MET A 72 -9.05 0.62 3.39
CA MET A 72 -9.59 -0.38 2.46
C MET A 72 -9.83 -1.71 3.17
N ALA A 73 -8.86 -2.17 3.95
CA ALA A 73 -8.97 -3.42 4.69
C ALA A 73 -10.08 -3.36 5.73
N LYS A 74 -10.23 -2.24 6.43
CA LYS A 74 -11.30 -2.04 7.42
C LYS A 74 -12.69 -2.07 6.80
N LYS A 75 -12.81 -1.69 5.54
CA LYS A 75 -14.08 -1.74 4.80
C LYS A 75 -14.42 -3.12 4.28
N GLY A 76 -13.60 -4.11 4.55
CA GLY A 76 -13.84 -5.50 4.18
C GLY A 76 -13.14 -5.94 2.89
N THR A 77 -12.35 -5.09 2.27
CA THR A 77 -11.58 -5.45 1.09
C THR A 77 -10.37 -6.28 1.50
N THR A 78 -10.08 -7.35 0.77
CA THR A 78 -8.84 -8.11 0.96
C THR A 78 -7.70 -7.36 0.30
N VAL A 79 -6.68 -7.01 1.08
CA VAL A 79 -5.52 -6.27 0.57
C VAL A 79 -4.26 -7.10 0.78
N ILE A 80 -3.50 -7.26 -0.29
CA ILE A 80 -2.19 -7.93 -0.26
C ILE A 80 -1.15 -6.87 -0.61
N VAL A 81 -0.17 -6.69 0.27
CA VAL A 81 0.93 -5.77 0.05
C VAL A 81 2.22 -6.56 -0.12
N VAL A 82 2.88 -6.36 -1.24
CA VAL A 82 4.22 -6.92 -1.49
C VAL A 82 5.22 -5.81 -1.20
N SER A 83 6.13 -6.05 -0.27
CA SER A 83 7.12 -5.05 0.13
C SER A 83 8.42 -5.70 0.56
N SER A 84 9.52 -5.04 0.28
CA SER A 84 10.85 -5.40 0.78
C SER A 84 11.20 -4.70 2.09
N GLU A 85 10.35 -3.79 2.57
CA GLU A 85 10.59 -3.01 3.78
C GLU A 85 9.88 -3.63 4.98
N MET A 86 10.66 -4.24 5.89
CA MET A 86 10.10 -4.91 7.06
C MET A 86 9.30 -3.99 8.00
N PRO A 87 9.76 -2.76 8.29
CA PRO A 87 8.95 -1.86 9.12
C PRO A 87 7.57 -1.57 8.53
N GLU A 88 7.48 -1.44 7.21
CA GLU A 88 6.21 -1.24 6.51
C GLU A 88 5.28 -2.44 6.72
N ILE A 89 5.79 -3.65 6.46
CA ILE A 89 5.03 -4.87 6.60
C ILE A 89 4.57 -5.06 8.06
N LEU A 90 5.44 -4.86 9.02
CA LEU A 90 5.11 -5.00 10.44
C LEU A 90 4.09 -3.95 10.91
N GLY A 91 4.07 -2.78 10.27
CA GLY A 91 3.22 -1.67 10.68
C GLY A 91 1.79 -1.71 10.17
N ILE A 92 1.54 -2.34 9.02
CA ILE A 92 0.25 -2.21 8.35
C ILE A 92 -0.50 -3.52 8.09
N THR A 93 0.06 -4.66 8.45
CA THR A 93 -0.51 -5.97 8.10
C THR A 93 -1.04 -6.73 9.30
N ASN A 94 -1.91 -7.71 9.04
CA ASN A 94 -2.42 -8.65 10.03
C ASN A 94 -1.65 -9.97 10.00
N ARG A 95 -1.25 -10.41 8.83
CA ARG A 95 -0.45 -11.62 8.61
C ARG A 95 0.63 -11.33 7.59
N ILE A 96 1.72 -12.07 7.69
CA ILE A 96 2.87 -11.89 6.82
C ILE A 96 3.26 -13.24 6.24
N GLY A 97 3.28 -13.32 4.91
CA GLY A 97 3.89 -14.42 4.20
C GLY A 97 5.32 -14.03 3.86
N VAL A 98 6.27 -14.85 4.21
CA VAL A 98 7.69 -14.57 3.95
C VAL A 98 8.18 -15.45 2.81
N MET A 99 8.73 -14.81 1.79
CA MET A 99 9.32 -15.50 0.64
C MET A 99 10.82 -15.69 0.85
N SER A 100 11.32 -16.82 0.43
CA SER A 100 12.75 -17.11 0.44
C SER A 100 13.09 -17.90 -0.81
N ASN A 101 13.89 -17.32 -1.67
CA ASN A 101 14.37 -17.95 -2.91
C ASN A 101 13.23 -18.59 -3.72
N GLY A 102 12.16 -17.84 -3.95
CA GLY A 102 11.01 -18.27 -4.75
C GLY A 102 10.03 -19.20 -4.04
N ARG A 103 10.22 -19.44 -2.74
CA ARG A 103 9.36 -20.32 -1.93
C ARG A 103 8.71 -19.54 -0.79
N LEU A 104 7.51 -19.93 -0.44
CA LEU A 104 6.86 -19.41 0.77
C LEU A 104 7.45 -20.16 1.97
N SER A 105 8.27 -19.47 2.75
CA SER A 105 8.96 -20.11 3.89
C SER A 105 8.12 -20.13 5.17
N GLY A 106 7.10 -19.31 5.26
CA GLY A 106 6.20 -19.29 6.41
C GLY A 106 5.16 -18.21 6.31
N ILE A 107 4.07 -18.39 7.05
CA ILE A 107 3.04 -17.37 7.25
C ILE A 107 2.91 -17.17 8.75
N VAL A 108 3.05 -15.94 9.20
CA VAL A 108 3.03 -15.60 10.62
C VAL A 108 2.03 -14.49 10.90
N ASP A 109 1.49 -14.46 12.12
CA ASP A 109 0.68 -13.34 12.58
C ASP A 109 1.57 -12.16 12.90
N THR A 110 1.22 -10.99 12.39
CA THR A 110 2.03 -9.78 12.59
C THR A 110 2.21 -9.44 14.07
N LYS A 111 1.19 -9.67 14.88
CA LYS A 111 1.23 -9.40 16.32
C LYS A 111 2.19 -10.30 17.09
N SER A 112 2.54 -11.45 16.54
CA SER A 112 3.34 -12.48 17.22
C SER A 112 4.73 -12.63 16.63
N THR A 113 5.13 -11.77 15.71
CA THR A 113 6.42 -11.84 15.03
C THR A 113 7.22 -10.55 15.22
N ASP A 114 8.48 -10.61 14.86
CA ASP A 114 9.39 -9.47 14.87
C ASP A 114 10.31 -9.51 13.65
N GLN A 115 11.14 -8.50 13.53
CA GLN A 115 12.06 -8.36 12.40
C GLN A 115 13.06 -9.52 12.34
N GLU A 116 13.51 -10.00 13.49
CA GLU A 116 14.48 -11.10 13.57
C GLU A 116 13.88 -12.38 12.99
N GLU A 117 12.64 -12.73 13.36
CA GLU A 117 11.96 -13.91 12.81
C GLU A 117 11.76 -13.78 11.30
N LEU A 118 11.35 -12.61 10.83
CA LEU A 118 11.16 -12.38 9.40
C LEU A 118 12.45 -12.54 8.62
N LEU A 119 13.56 -12.02 9.16
CA LEU A 119 14.89 -12.20 8.55
C LEU A 119 15.28 -13.67 8.47
N ARG A 120 15.06 -14.42 9.55
CA ARG A 120 15.37 -15.84 9.60
C ARG A 120 14.56 -16.61 8.55
N LEU A 121 13.25 -16.34 8.46
CA LEU A 121 12.39 -16.97 7.46
C LEU A 121 12.80 -16.60 6.03
N SER A 122 13.20 -15.36 5.80
CA SER A 122 13.62 -14.92 4.46
C SER A 122 14.92 -15.57 4.00
N ALA A 123 15.73 -16.07 4.92
CA ALA A 123 16.99 -16.74 4.63
C ALA A 123 16.88 -18.26 4.57
N LYS A 124 15.71 -18.83 4.86
CA LYS A 124 15.54 -20.27 5.04
C LYS A 124 15.97 -21.13 3.85
N TYR A 125 15.76 -20.65 2.63
CA TYR A 125 16.07 -21.40 1.41
C TYR A 125 17.19 -20.75 0.59
N LEU A 126 18.00 -19.92 1.21
CA LEU A 126 19.18 -19.35 0.55
C LEU A 126 20.32 -20.35 0.47
#